data_c81e78077c05ebb16155e8f03752e053
#
_entry.id   c81e78077c05ebb16155e8f03752e053
#
_cell.length_a   1.000
_cell.length_b   1.000
_cell.length_c   1.000
_cell.angle_alpha   90.00
_cell.angle_beta   90.00
_cell.angle_gamma   90.00
#
_symmetry.space_group_name_H-M   'P 1'
#
loop_
_entity.id
_entity.type
_entity.pdbx_description
1 polymer ?
#
loop_
_entity_poly.entity_id
_entity_poly.type
_entity_poly.pdbx_seq_one_letter_code
_entity_poly.pdbx_strand_id
1 'polypeptide(L)'
;MTTDAMTVGNRTDDWGTLVGLLSKERDKLVASFIRWFSTGPHYDADLVTAEDIHDTAVDTMDRFILLFKGEPLPEHLAELPTRLGVRRARQGVPRDSLMTAVRRDFTVLWEALYRIATPTYIATLVDHVDEVFSAVEYYVSEIQHAFLLEQAILDRTSTQLAMGFVSRLFNSEHITLTELRELAEVLRLPVAGQFEVVAAVGNGLAQLQDRMGNVESASPTYLHEMRGVLVAFRQQPARRPWSESLAQIPCGYVGAIDGLVGIPQAARSAAVLAKTASAERQELVTIEDAWMEVAAAQVDSVFPGFRQHVLSRLGTCPPRDRQRLEEVVHHYAETGSIKDTAARLYCHRNTVINRLRSFQELSGLDVTIPNDMALALFALAVR
;
A
#
# COMPACT_ATOMS: atom_id res chain seq x y z
N MET A 1 -10.17 -6.87 -71.74
CA MET A 1 -9.42 -6.70 -70.43
C MET A 1 -8.74 -5.33 -70.44
N THR A 2 -9.46 -4.22 -70.40
CA THR A 2 -8.88 -2.84 -70.37
C THR A 2 -9.74 -1.82 -69.60
N THR A 3 -10.53 -2.27 -68.60
CA THR A 3 -11.43 -1.37 -67.88
C THR A 3 -11.03 -1.16 -66.43
N ASP A 4 -10.03 -1.93 -65.90
CA ASP A 4 -9.66 -1.91 -64.48
C ASP A 4 -8.55 -0.92 -64.10
N ALA A 5 -7.69 -0.55 -65.07
CA ALA A 5 -6.55 0.34 -64.77
C ALA A 5 -6.93 1.83 -64.68
N MET A 6 -8.04 2.24 -65.32
CA MET A 6 -8.53 3.65 -65.26
C MET A 6 -9.27 3.98 -63.94
N THR A 7 -9.85 2.98 -63.24
CA THR A 7 -10.59 3.18 -62.02
C THR A 7 -9.71 3.37 -60.79
N VAL A 8 -8.52 2.76 -60.77
CA VAL A 8 -7.58 2.86 -59.65
C VAL A 8 -6.86 4.22 -59.60
N GLY A 9 -6.47 4.77 -60.78
CA GLY A 9 -5.81 6.08 -60.85
C GLY A 9 -6.70 7.26 -60.41
N ASN A 10 -8.00 7.16 -60.66
CA ASN A 10 -8.95 8.23 -60.29
C ASN A 10 -9.27 8.24 -58.74
N ARG A 11 -9.19 7.09 -58.08
CA ARG A 11 -9.50 6.96 -56.63
C ARG A 11 -8.41 7.51 -55.71
N THR A 12 -7.14 7.46 -56.10
CA THR A 12 -6.02 8.05 -55.34
C THR A 12 -6.06 9.58 -55.40
N ASP A 13 -6.53 10.16 -56.50
CA ASP A 13 -6.71 11.60 -56.68
C ASP A 13 -7.93 12.10 -55.89
N ASP A 14 -8.97 11.28 -55.76
CA ASP A 14 -10.17 11.57 -54.99
C ASP A 14 -9.91 11.60 -53.48
N TRP A 15 -9.04 10.70 -52.92
CA TRP A 15 -8.62 10.73 -51.52
C TRP A 15 -7.81 11.99 -51.18
N GLY A 16 -6.82 12.33 -52.01
CA GLY A 16 -6.06 13.58 -51.85
C GLY A 16 -6.94 14.82 -51.90
N THR A 17 -8.00 14.81 -52.76
CA THR A 17 -8.99 15.90 -52.84
C THR A 17 -9.83 15.97 -51.54
N LEU A 18 -10.31 14.83 -51.04
CA LEU A 18 -11.10 14.76 -49.79
C LEU A 18 -10.31 15.26 -48.60
N VAL A 19 -9.05 14.82 -48.42
CA VAL A 19 -8.16 15.28 -47.37
C VAL A 19 -7.78 16.77 -47.55
N GLY A 20 -7.63 17.23 -48.77
CA GLY A 20 -7.44 18.65 -49.08
C GLY A 20 -8.62 19.52 -48.62
N LEU A 21 -9.84 19.03 -48.79
CA LEU A 21 -11.07 19.68 -48.27
C LEU A 21 -11.12 19.65 -46.73
N LEU A 22 -10.76 18.51 -46.12
CA LEU A 22 -10.66 18.38 -44.65
C LEU A 22 -9.63 19.39 -44.10
N SER A 23 -8.49 19.55 -44.74
CA SER A 23 -7.46 20.50 -44.35
C SER A 23 -7.96 21.97 -44.33
N LYS A 24 -8.84 22.32 -45.24
CA LYS A 24 -9.47 23.67 -45.27
C LYS A 24 -10.46 23.88 -44.13
N GLU A 25 -10.98 22.83 -43.51
CA GLU A 25 -11.88 22.87 -42.41
C GLU A 25 -11.22 22.69 -41.04
N ARG A 26 -9.88 22.64 -40.98
CA ARG A 26 -9.10 22.42 -39.78
C ARG A 26 -9.58 23.25 -38.58
N ASP A 27 -9.77 24.56 -38.75
CA ASP A 27 -10.20 25.44 -37.68
C ASP A 27 -11.63 25.11 -37.17
N LYS A 28 -12.51 24.58 -38.04
CA LYS A 28 -13.81 24.10 -37.65
C LYS A 28 -13.76 22.81 -36.86
N LEU A 29 -12.79 21.91 -37.17
CA LEU A 29 -12.55 20.70 -36.40
C LEU A 29 -12.12 21.05 -34.98
N VAL A 30 -11.12 21.92 -34.84
CA VAL A 30 -10.66 22.43 -33.54
C VAL A 30 -11.81 23.07 -32.76
N ALA A 31 -12.55 23.96 -33.42
CA ALA A 31 -13.71 24.61 -32.75
C ALA A 31 -14.81 23.62 -32.34
N SER A 32 -15.03 22.55 -33.12
CA SER A 32 -16.00 21.49 -32.77
C SER A 32 -15.54 20.70 -31.55
N PHE A 33 -14.26 20.33 -31.48
CA PHE A 33 -13.68 19.67 -30.31
C PHE A 33 -13.78 20.56 -29.07
N ILE A 34 -13.32 21.81 -29.16
CA ILE A 34 -13.35 22.77 -28.02
C ILE A 34 -14.76 22.99 -27.51
N ARG A 35 -15.74 23.13 -28.41
CA ARG A 35 -17.14 23.28 -27.99
C ARG A 35 -17.66 22.08 -27.22
N TRP A 36 -17.35 20.87 -27.68
CA TRP A 36 -17.72 19.64 -26.98
C TRP A 36 -17.01 19.59 -25.60
N PHE A 37 -15.71 19.90 -25.57
CA PHE A 37 -14.92 19.88 -24.35
C PHE A 37 -15.47 20.86 -23.29
N SER A 38 -15.91 22.05 -23.71
CA SER A 38 -16.43 23.08 -22.82
C SER A 38 -17.86 22.78 -22.31
N THR A 39 -18.58 21.82 -22.88
CA THR A 39 -19.98 21.51 -22.50
C THR A 39 -20.10 20.38 -21.48
N GLY A 40 -19.00 19.69 -21.14
CA GLY A 40 -19.01 18.56 -20.20
C GLY A 40 -17.90 18.62 -19.15
N PRO A 41 -18.06 17.91 -18.03
CA PRO A 41 -17.05 17.84 -16.96
C PRO A 41 -15.94 16.82 -17.33
N HIS A 42 -15.16 17.13 -18.38
CA HIS A 42 -14.16 16.18 -18.88
C HIS A 42 -12.86 16.19 -18.09
N TYR A 43 -12.39 17.40 -17.70
CA TYR A 43 -11.26 17.60 -16.80
C TYR A 43 -11.70 18.57 -15.69
N ASP A 44 -11.04 18.47 -14.55
CA ASP A 44 -11.09 19.54 -13.56
C ASP A 44 -10.42 20.80 -14.15
N ALA A 45 -11.11 21.93 -14.12
CA ALA A 45 -10.64 23.18 -14.72
C ALA A 45 -9.29 23.66 -14.14
N ASP A 46 -8.98 23.22 -12.91
CA ASP A 46 -7.72 23.57 -12.24
C ASP A 46 -6.53 22.71 -12.71
N LEU A 47 -6.76 21.61 -13.40
CA LEU A 47 -5.70 20.68 -13.83
C LEU A 47 -5.09 21.04 -15.19
N VAL A 48 -5.90 21.58 -16.12
CA VAL A 48 -5.49 21.86 -17.50
C VAL A 48 -6.08 23.19 -17.98
N THR A 49 -5.22 24.08 -18.46
CA THR A 49 -5.66 25.38 -18.98
C THR A 49 -6.38 25.26 -20.32
N ALA A 50 -7.30 26.20 -20.60
CA ALA A 50 -8.02 26.26 -21.87
C ALA A 50 -7.07 26.43 -23.06
N GLU A 51 -5.96 27.15 -22.90
CA GLU A 51 -4.90 27.34 -23.89
C GLU A 51 -4.23 25.99 -24.22
N ASP A 52 -3.82 25.19 -23.22
CA ASP A 52 -3.22 23.87 -23.40
C ASP A 52 -4.17 22.87 -24.09
N ILE A 53 -5.47 22.96 -23.83
CA ILE A 53 -6.48 22.14 -24.52
C ILE A 53 -6.61 22.58 -25.98
N HIS A 54 -6.64 23.88 -26.25
CA HIS A 54 -6.73 24.43 -27.58
C HIS A 54 -5.50 24.04 -28.44
N ASP A 55 -4.30 24.25 -27.91
CA ASP A 55 -3.05 23.94 -28.63
C ASP A 55 -2.92 22.44 -28.92
N THR A 56 -3.30 21.61 -27.94
CA THR A 56 -3.35 20.16 -28.14
C THR A 56 -4.34 19.77 -29.25
N ALA A 57 -5.52 20.38 -29.29
CA ALA A 57 -6.49 20.11 -30.34
C ALA A 57 -6.00 20.53 -31.73
N VAL A 58 -5.31 21.68 -31.80
CA VAL A 58 -4.67 22.15 -33.03
C VAL A 58 -3.63 21.15 -33.55
N ASP A 59 -2.68 20.78 -32.69
CA ASP A 59 -1.60 19.82 -33.03
C ASP A 59 -2.18 18.45 -33.41
N THR A 60 -3.23 17.98 -32.73
CA THR A 60 -3.88 16.71 -33.03
C THR A 60 -4.52 16.71 -34.40
N MET A 61 -5.25 17.78 -34.79
CA MET A 61 -5.87 17.88 -36.11
C MET A 61 -4.83 18.02 -37.22
N ASP A 62 -3.77 18.81 -37.00
CA ASP A 62 -2.66 18.95 -37.95
C ASP A 62 -1.95 17.61 -38.16
N ARG A 63 -1.69 16.85 -37.10
CA ARG A 63 -1.12 15.51 -37.18
C ARG A 63 -1.95 14.57 -38.07
N PHE A 64 -3.26 14.46 -37.86
CA PHE A 64 -4.12 13.58 -38.65
C PHE A 64 -4.21 14.03 -40.12
N ILE A 65 -4.32 15.33 -40.40
CA ILE A 65 -4.35 15.86 -41.75
C ILE A 65 -3.08 15.53 -42.51
N LEU A 66 -1.89 15.68 -41.89
CA LEU A 66 -0.62 15.33 -42.50
C LEU A 66 -0.50 13.82 -42.74
N LEU A 67 -0.91 12.99 -41.79
CA LEU A 67 -0.91 11.54 -41.98
C LEU A 67 -1.78 11.11 -43.16
N PHE A 68 -3.00 11.63 -43.27
CA PHE A 68 -3.92 11.29 -44.37
C PHE A 68 -3.46 11.84 -45.71
N LYS A 69 -2.61 12.88 -45.75
CA LYS A 69 -1.94 13.34 -46.95
C LYS A 69 -0.76 12.47 -47.34
N GLY A 70 -0.31 11.55 -46.51
CA GLY A 70 0.93 10.82 -46.68
C GLY A 70 2.18 11.69 -46.54
N GLU A 71 2.07 12.87 -45.88
CA GLU A 71 3.18 13.78 -45.67
C GLU A 71 3.98 13.40 -44.42
N PRO A 72 5.32 13.62 -44.40
CA PRO A 72 6.13 13.35 -43.21
C PRO A 72 5.72 14.25 -42.03
N LEU A 73 5.57 13.65 -40.87
CA LEU A 73 5.26 14.41 -39.64
C LEU A 73 6.50 15.16 -39.17
N PRO A 74 6.39 16.47 -38.86
CA PRO A 74 7.37 17.17 -38.08
C PRO A 74 7.55 16.50 -36.70
N GLU A 75 8.76 16.59 -36.13
CA GLU A 75 9.12 15.93 -34.86
C GLU A 75 8.10 16.23 -33.70
N HIS A 76 7.69 17.49 -33.58
CA HIS A 76 6.72 17.89 -32.54
C HIS A 76 5.33 17.25 -32.70
N LEU A 77 4.90 16.92 -33.93
CA LEU A 77 3.65 16.20 -34.18
C LEU A 77 3.84 14.67 -34.16
N ALA A 78 5.02 14.18 -34.50
CA ALA A 78 5.34 12.75 -34.41
C ALA A 78 5.33 12.29 -32.95
N GLU A 79 5.92 13.08 -32.04
CA GLU A 79 6.01 12.79 -30.59
C GLU A 79 4.78 13.26 -29.79
N LEU A 80 3.82 13.93 -30.44
CA LEU A 80 2.65 14.48 -29.75
C LEU A 80 1.93 13.48 -28.82
N PRO A 81 1.61 12.24 -29.24
CA PRO A 81 0.89 11.29 -28.40
C PRO A 81 1.67 10.97 -27.12
N THR A 82 2.98 10.70 -27.24
CA THR A 82 3.84 10.41 -26.09
C THR A 82 3.91 11.61 -25.13
N ARG A 83 4.17 12.80 -25.65
CA ARG A 83 4.23 14.03 -24.84
C ARG A 83 2.89 14.35 -24.17
N LEU A 84 1.77 14.12 -24.87
CA LEU A 84 0.44 14.33 -24.30
C LEU A 84 0.17 13.38 -23.15
N GLY A 85 0.45 12.08 -23.31
CA GLY A 85 0.29 11.08 -22.25
C GLY A 85 1.07 11.43 -20.99
N VAL A 86 2.37 11.73 -21.14
CA VAL A 86 3.25 12.15 -20.03
C VAL A 86 2.73 13.42 -19.36
N ARG A 87 2.40 14.45 -20.13
CA ARG A 87 1.93 15.74 -19.60
C ARG A 87 0.64 15.59 -18.79
N ARG A 88 -0.34 14.84 -19.29
CA ARG A 88 -1.61 14.63 -18.58
C ARG A 88 -1.45 13.79 -17.32
N ALA A 89 -0.56 12.81 -17.31
CA ALA A 89 -0.23 12.06 -16.11
C ALA A 89 0.37 12.97 -15.01
N ARG A 90 1.31 13.85 -15.37
CA ARG A 90 1.91 14.85 -14.44
C ARG A 90 0.91 15.87 -13.90
N GLN A 91 -0.07 16.24 -14.73
CA GLN A 91 -1.15 17.16 -14.35
C GLN A 91 -2.21 16.49 -13.45
N GLY A 92 -2.12 15.18 -13.20
CA GLY A 92 -3.08 14.46 -12.38
C GLY A 92 -4.45 14.23 -13.06
N VAL A 93 -4.53 14.34 -14.38
CA VAL A 93 -5.77 14.09 -15.13
C VAL A 93 -6.18 12.62 -14.98
N PRO A 94 -7.44 12.32 -14.61
CA PRO A 94 -7.90 10.94 -14.54
C PRO A 94 -7.79 10.25 -15.90
N ARG A 95 -7.29 9.00 -15.92
CA ARG A 95 -7.07 8.23 -17.15
C ARG A 95 -8.33 8.15 -18.02
N ASP A 96 -9.47 7.84 -17.41
CA ASP A 96 -10.72 7.65 -18.14
C ASP A 96 -11.21 8.95 -18.81
N SER A 97 -10.99 10.09 -18.13
CA SER A 97 -11.27 11.41 -18.68
C SER A 97 -10.38 11.72 -19.90
N LEU A 98 -9.08 11.41 -19.81
CA LEU A 98 -8.15 11.55 -20.94
C LEU A 98 -8.57 10.67 -22.11
N MET A 99 -8.85 9.39 -21.88
CA MET A 99 -9.25 8.47 -22.96
C MET A 99 -10.57 8.87 -23.60
N THR A 100 -11.49 9.45 -22.85
CA THR A 100 -12.76 9.96 -23.38
C THR A 100 -12.51 11.16 -24.31
N ALA A 101 -11.64 12.09 -23.92
CA ALA A 101 -11.30 13.24 -24.75
C ALA A 101 -10.59 12.82 -26.05
N VAL A 102 -9.60 11.94 -25.95
CA VAL A 102 -8.84 11.47 -27.14
C VAL A 102 -9.73 10.71 -28.13
N ARG A 103 -10.67 9.89 -27.65
CA ARG A 103 -11.63 9.21 -28.54
C ARG A 103 -12.60 10.17 -29.20
N ARG A 104 -12.84 11.31 -28.63
CA ARG A 104 -13.69 12.36 -29.25
C ARG A 104 -13.04 12.95 -30.49
N ASP A 105 -11.71 13.02 -30.56
CA ASP A 105 -11.00 13.45 -31.76
C ASP A 105 -11.40 12.61 -32.96
N PHE A 106 -11.52 11.28 -32.82
CA PHE A 106 -12.03 10.42 -33.88
C PHE A 106 -13.44 10.79 -34.33
N THR A 107 -14.34 11.03 -33.37
CA THR A 107 -15.72 11.38 -33.72
C THR A 107 -15.79 12.69 -34.51
N VAL A 108 -15.01 13.70 -34.10
CA VAL A 108 -14.93 14.98 -34.79
C VAL A 108 -14.38 14.82 -36.22
N LEU A 109 -13.29 14.06 -36.37
CA LEU A 109 -12.69 13.76 -37.68
C LEU A 109 -13.66 12.99 -38.58
N TRP A 110 -14.29 11.94 -38.03
CA TRP A 110 -15.18 11.07 -38.81
C TRP A 110 -16.45 11.83 -39.27
N GLU A 111 -17.07 12.59 -38.39
CA GLU A 111 -18.23 13.43 -38.73
C GLU A 111 -17.91 14.44 -39.86
N ALA A 112 -16.72 15.03 -39.79
CA ALA A 112 -16.28 15.96 -40.83
C ALA A 112 -15.98 15.25 -42.16
N LEU A 113 -15.23 14.15 -42.16
CA LEU A 113 -14.94 13.35 -43.33
C LEU A 113 -16.21 12.88 -44.01
N TYR A 114 -17.16 12.32 -43.24
CA TYR A 114 -18.44 11.85 -43.77
C TYR A 114 -19.23 12.98 -44.40
N ARG A 115 -19.31 14.14 -43.77
CA ARG A 115 -20.02 15.31 -44.28
C ARG A 115 -19.42 15.86 -45.58
N ILE A 116 -18.07 15.91 -45.68
CA ILE A 116 -17.35 16.38 -46.87
C ILE A 116 -17.45 15.36 -47.99
N ALA A 117 -17.37 14.06 -47.70
CA ALA A 117 -17.46 13.00 -48.68
C ALA A 117 -18.81 12.82 -49.34
N THR A 118 -19.88 13.22 -48.66
CA THR A 118 -21.26 13.00 -49.16
C THR A 118 -21.70 14.11 -50.14
N PRO A 119 -22.25 13.78 -51.32
CA PRO A 119 -22.42 12.42 -51.86
C PRO A 119 -21.25 11.94 -52.74
N THR A 120 -20.32 12.82 -53.10
CA THR A 120 -19.36 12.64 -54.22
C THR A 120 -18.23 11.62 -53.90
N TYR A 121 -17.69 11.67 -52.69
CA TYR A 121 -16.48 10.90 -52.28
C TYR A 121 -16.77 9.79 -51.25
N ILE A 122 -18.03 9.39 -51.12
CA ILE A 122 -18.38 8.40 -50.08
C ILE A 122 -17.72 7.03 -50.31
N ALA A 123 -17.61 6.60 -51.58
CA ALA A 123 -16.94 5.35 -51.91
C ALA A 123 -15.44 5.41 -51.53
N THR A 124 -14.80 6.54 -51.83
CA THR A 124 -13.39 6.79 -51.46
C THR A 124 -13.19 6.78 -49.96
N LEU A 125 -14.11 7.38 -49.17
CA LEU A 125 -14.04 7.33 -47.73
C LEU A 125 -14.16 5.91 -47.17
N VAL A 126 -15.06 5.10 -47.75
CA VAL A 126 -15.21 3.68 -47.35
C VAL A 126 -13.94 2.87 -47.65
N ASP A 127 -13.30 3.12 -48.83
CA ASP A 127 -12.05 2.44 -49.21
C ASP A 127 -10.88 2.78 -48.25
N HIS A 128 -10.92 3.95 -47.53
CA HIS A 128 -9.87 4.41 -46.63
C HIS A 128 -10.28 4.34 -45.11
N VAL A 129 -11.37 3.68 -44.81
CA VAL A 129 -11.85 3.62 -43.42
C VAL A 129 -10.84 2.96 -42.46
N ASP A 130 -10.18 1.91 -42.92
CA ASP A 130 -9.16 1.18 -42.15
C ASP A 130 -7.93 2.05 -41.85
N GLU A 131 -7.54 2.92 -42.84
CA GLU A 131 -6.44 3.87 -42.62
C GLU A 131 -6.78 4.92 -41.58
N VAL A 132 -7.97 5.50 -41.65
CA VAL A 132 -8.46 6.48 -40.65
C VAL A 132 -8.53 5.85 -39.27
N PHE A 133 -9.12 4.65 -39.17
CA PHE A 133 -9.28 3.94 -37.91
C PHE A 133 -7.93 3.56 -37.31
N SER A 134 -7.00 3.01 -38.12
CA SER A 134 -5.67 2.61 -37.68
C SER A 134 -4.84 3.79 -37.17
N ALA A 135 -4.92 4.95 -37.84
CA ALA A 135 -4.23 6.16 -37.41
C ALA A 135 -4.69 6.63 -36.06
N VAL A 136 -6.01 6.58 -35.78
CA VAL A 136 -6.59 6.98 -34.49
C VAL A 136 -6.28 5.95 -33.41
N GLU A 137 -6.43 4.67 -33.68
CA GLU A 137 -6.09 3.60 -32.71
C GLU A 137 -4.61 3.65 -32.32
N TYR A 138 -3.71 3.89 -33.25
CA TYR A 138 -2.31 4.10 -32.95
C TYR A 138 -2.11 5.31 -32.01
N TYR A 139 -2.74 6.44 -32.32
CA TYR A 139 -2.68 7.66 -31.51
C TYR A 139 -3.17 7.43 -30.06
N VAL A 140 -4.33 6.78 -29.92
CA VAL A 140 -4.92 6.45 -28.60
C VAL A 140 -4.00 5.52 -27.83
N SER A 141 -3.46 4.49 -28.49
CA SER A 141 -2.58 3.49 -27.86
C SER A 141 -1.29 4.11 -27.35
N GLU A 142 -0.64 4.98 -28.12
CA GLU A 142 0.59 5.67 -27.74
C GLU A 142 0.37 6.61 -26.54
N ILE A 143 -0.73 7.37 -26.54
CA ILE A 143 -1.08 8.23 -25.40
C ILE A 143 -1.28 7.39 -24.14
N GLN A 144 -2.06 6.31 -24.24
CA GLN A 144 -2.33 5.44 -23.12
C GLN A 144 -1.07 4.80 -22.56
N HIS A 145 -0.19 4.32 -23.44
CA HIS A 145 1.07 3.71 -23.05
C HIS A 145 1.98 4.71 -22.30
N ALA A 146 2.18 5.89 -22.88
CA ALA A 146 2.99 6.94 -22.28
C ALA A 146 2.41 7.43 -20.94
N PHE A 147 1.08 7.55 -20.85
CA PHE A 147 0.39 7.92 -19.61
C PHE A 147 0.63 6.89 -18.49
N LEU A 148 0.47 5.60 -18.77
CA LEU A 148 0.66 4.54 -17.78
C LEU A 148 2.12 4.42 -17.33
N LEU A 149 3.07 4.57 -18.24
CA LEU A 149 4.49 4.60 -17.88
C LEU A 149 4.81 5.76 -16.95
N GLU A 150 4.34 6.95 -17.26
CA GLU A 150 4.60 8.13 -16.41
C GLU A 150 3.94 8.00 -15.05
N GLN A 151 2.70 7.51 -14.98
CA GLN A 151 2.05 7.21 -13.70
C GLN A 151 2.89 6.25 -12.85
N ALA A 152 3.40 5.16 -13.45
CA ALA A 152 4.23 4.20 -12.74
C ALA A 152 5.55 4.84 -12.23
N ILE A 153 6.12 5.80 -12.96
CA ILE A 153 7.30 6.56 -12.53
C ILE A 153 6.95 7.48 -11.34
N LEU A 154 5.85 8.21 -11.43
CA LEU A 154 5.38 9.10 -10.37
C LEU A 154 5.06 8.33 -9.08
N ASP A 155 4.40 7.18 -9.19
CA ASP A 155 4.07 6.31 -8.06
C ASP A 155 5.34 5.75 -7.41
N ARG A 156 6.33 5.30 -8.20
CA ARG A 156 7.63 4.85 -7.67
C ARG A 156 8.38 5.96 -6.96
N THR A 157 8.41 7.16 -7.54
CA THR A 157 9.09 8.32 -6.94
C THR A 157 8.42 8.71 -5.63
N SER A 158 7.09 8.75 -5.59
CA SER A 158 6.32 9.02 -4.37
C SER A 158 6.58 7.96 -3.29
N THR A 159 6.59 6.67 -3.67
CA THR A 159 6.88 5.56 -2.76
C THR A 159 8.31 5.63 -2.22
N GLN A 160 9.31 5.93 -3.06
CA GLN A 160 10.69 6.08 -2.61
C GLN A 160 10.89 7.26 -1.66
N LEU A 161 10.25 8.40 -1.95
CA LEU A 161 10.24 9.54 -1.04
C LEU A 161 9.60 9.18 0.30
N ALA A 162 8.43 8.54 0.28
CA ALA A 162 7.75 8.10 1.51
C ALA A 162 8.63 7.14 2.32
N MET A 163 9.29 6.16 1.68
CA MET A 163 10.23 5.25 2.34
C MET A 163 11.43 5.98 2.95
N GLY A 164 11.97 6.99 2.27
CA GLY A 164 13.02 7.85 2.81
C GLY A 164 12.59 8.58 4.08
N PHE A 165 11.38 9.14 4.08
CA PHE A 165 10.80 9.82 5.24
C PHE A 165 10.48 8.84 6.38
N VAL A 166 9.94 7.67 6.08
CA VAL A 166 9.74 6.60 7.07
C VAL A 166 11.08 6.19 7.71
N SER A 167 12.12 5.99 6.91
CA SER A 167 13.45 5.68 7.41
C SER A 167 14.00 6.78 8.34
N ARG A 168 13.78 8.06 8.02
CA ARG A 168 14.15 9.19 8.90
C ARG A 168 13.36 9.16 10.21
N LEU A 169 12.06 8.88 10.18
CA LEU A 169 11.23 8.74 11.38
C LEU A 169 11.81 7.72 12.36
N PHE A 170 12.28 6.58 11.85
CA PHE A 170 12.81 5.50 12.68
C PHE A 170 14.26 5.67 13.12
N ASN A 171 15.08 6.39 12.37
CA ASN A 171 16.52 6.53 12.63
C ASN A 171 16.91 7.83 13.35
N SER A 172 16.01 8.81 13.46
CA SER A 172 16.29 10.08 14.14
C SER A 172 16.11 9.93 15.66
N GLU A 173 17.12 10.29 16.43
CA GLU A 173 17.03 10.36 17.90
C GLU A 173 16.11 11.50 18.36
N HIS A 174 16.12 12.59 17.62
CA HIS A 174 15.27 13.76 17.86
C HIS A 174 14.68 14.25 16.55
N ILE A 175 13.37 14.32 16.44
CA ILE A 175 12.65 14.92 15.32
C ILE A 175 12.06 16.25 15.77
N THR A 176 12.36 17.31 15.05
CA THR A 176 11.77 18.63 15.30
C THR A 176 10.30 18.68 14.85
N LEU A 177 9.52 19.60 15.40
CA LEU A 177 8.11 19.79 14.98
C LEU A 177 7.98 20.15 13.50
N THR A 178 8.96 20.84 12.92
CA THR A 178 8.97 21.19 11.50
C THR A 178 9.17 19.95 10.63
N GLU A 179 10.18 19.14 10.94
CA GLU A 179 10.43 17.88 10.24
C GLU A 179 9.26 16.90 10.37
N LEU A 180 8.61 16.88 11.53
CA LEU A 180 7.44 16.03 11.76
C LEU A 180 6.24 16.47 10.90
N ARG A 181 6.06 17.76 10.65
CA ARG A 181 5.03 18.28 9.73
C ARG A 181 5.32 17.95 8.28
N GLU A 182 6.56 18.13 7.83
CA GLU A 182 6.98 17.75 6.48
C GLU A 182 6.76 16.25 6.23
N LEU A 183 7.12 15.42 7.22
CA LEU A 183 6.93 13.99 7.19
C LEU A 183 5.43 13.62 7.12
N ALA A 184 4.60 14.27 7.92
CA ALA A 184 3.16 14.08 7.95
C ALA A 184 2.52 14.41 6.59
N GLU A 185 2.95 15.50 5.95
CA GLU A 185 2.48 15.93 4.63
C GLU A 185 2.84 14.91 3.55
N VAL A 186 4.11 14.48 3.47
CA VAL A 186 4.58 13.50 2.49
C VAL A 186 3.88 12.14 2.68
N LEU A 187 3.71 11.70 3.94
CA LEU A 187 3.02 10.46 4.26
C LEU A 187 1.49 10.58 4.22
N ARG A 188 0.94 11.75 3.98
CA ARG A 188 -0.51 12.01 4.04
C ARG A 188 -1.13 11.50 5.33
N LEU A 189 -0.43 11.69 6.45
CA LEU A 189 -0.86 11.31 7.79
C LEU A 189 -1.00 12.56 8.67
N PRO A 190 -1.93 12.61 9.63
CA PRO A 190 -1.97 13.72 10.58
C PRO A 190 -0.77 13.66 11.53
N VAL A 191 -0.23 14.81 11.94
CA VAL A 191 0.81 14.90 12.99
C VAL A 191 0.30 14.38 14.32
N ALA A 192 -0.94 14.76 14.66
CA ALA A 192 -1.65 14.32 15.86
C ALA A 192 -2.79 13.37 15.47
N GLY A 193 -3.06 12.39 16.31
CA GLY A 193 -4.10 11.38 16.08
C GLY A 193 -3.69 10.06 16.70
N GLN A 194 -4.59 9.08 16.64
CA GLN A 194 -4.31 7.74 17.12
C GLN A 194 -3.71 6.90 16.01
N PHE A 195 -2.65 6.18 16.31
CA PHE A 195 -1.97 5.27 15.40
C PHE A 195 -1.91 3.87 15.97
N GLU A 196 -1.68 2.90 15.09
CA GLU A 196 -1.42 1.52 15.46
C GLU A 196 -0.19 1.00 14.70
N VAL A 197 0.55 0.15 15.39
CA VAL A 197 1.80 -0.46 14.90
C VAL A 197 1.74 -1.96 15.11
N VAL A 198 2.19 -2.70 14.12
CA VAL A 198 2.48 -4.14 14.23
C VAL A 198 3.92 -4.40 13.83
N ALA A 199 4.50 -5.43 14.43
CA ALA A 199 5.81 -5.91 14.06
C ALA A 199 5.81 -7.44 13.94
N ALA A 200 6.55 -7.97 12.99
CA ALA A 200 6.69 -9.41 12.79
C ALA A 200 8.16 -9.81 12.60
N VAL A 201 8.48 -11.04 13.02
CA VAL A 201 9.79 -11.66 12.87
C VAL A 201 9.61 -13.10 12.37
N GLY A 202 10.68 -13.67 11.80
CA GLY A 202 10.68 -15.08 11.37
C GLY A 202 9.50 -15.43 10.44
N ASN A 203 8.72 -16.44 10.80
CA ASN A 203 7.58 -16.92 10.00
C ASN A 203 6.44 -15.90 9.86
N GLY A 204 6.28 -15.01 10.83
CA GLY A 204 5.26 -13.95 10.80
C GLY A 204 5.55 -12.86 9.76
N LEU A 205 6.82 -12.67 9.38
CA LEU A 205 7.24 -11.62 8.46
C LEU A 205 6.56 -11.78 7.09
N ALA A 206 6.66 -12.96 6.48
CA ALA A 206 6.07 -13.23 5.17
C ALA A 206 4.53 -13.13 5.21
N GLN A 207 3.90 -13.64 6.28
CA GLN A 207 2.45 -13.58 6.45
C GLN A 207 1.96 -12.14 6.62
N LEU A 208 2.68 -11.32 7.41
CA LEU A 208 2.35 -9.92 7.58
C LEU A 208 2.52 -9.15 6.27
N GLN A 209 3.61 -9.39 5.53
CA GLN A 209 3.88 -8.73 4.25
C GLN A 209 2.81 -9.05 3.20
N ASP A 210 2.43 -10.31 3.06
CA ASP A 210 1.37 -10.74 2.14
C ASP A 210 0.02 -10.12 2.52
N ARG A 211 -0.30 -10.11 3.81
CA ARG A 211 -1.54 -9.50 4.30
C ARG A 211 -1.59 -8.01 4.03
N MET A 212 -0.49 -7.28 4.23
CA MET A 212 -0.42 -5.83 3.99
C MET A 212 -0.50 -5.49 2.49
N GLY A 213 0.03 -6.34 1.61
CA GLY A 213 -0.05 -6.17 0.16
C GLY A 213 -1.46 -6.34 -0.42
N ASN A 214 -2.33 -7.09 0.28
CA ASN A 214 -3.67 -7.47 -0.19
C ASN A 214 -4.82 -6.66 0.46
N VAL A 215 -4.53 -5.72 1.36
CA VAL A 215 -5.56 -4.93 2.04
C VAL A 215 -5.76 -3.61 1.31
N GLU A 216 -6.88 -3.45 0.62
CA GLU A 216 -7.42 -2.13 0.28
C GLU A 216 -7.78 -1.40 1.59
N SER A 217 -6.87 -0.59 2.08
CA SER A 217 -7.07 0.19 3.31
C SER A 217 -7.49 1.61 2.96
N ALA A 218 -8.52 2.10 3.61
CA ALA A 218 -8.94 3.49 3.51
C ALA A 218 -7.89 4.48 4.05
N SER A 219 -6.92 4.00 4.82
CA SER A 219 -5.80 4.78 5.35
C SER A 219 -4.47 4.23 4.84
N PRO A 220 -3.51 5.10 4.46
CA PRO A 220 -2.20 4.66 4.00
C PRO A 220 -1.51 3.82 5.09
N THR A 221 -0.94 2.69 4.67
CA THR A 221 -0.15 1.79 5.51
C THR A 221 1.30 1.84 5.05
N TYR A 222 2.21 2.03 5.99
CA TYR A 222 3.64 2.12 5.73
C TYR A 222 4.36 0.94 6.36
N LEU A 223 5.29 0.37 5.58
CA LEU A 223 6.15 -0.72 6.03
C LEU A 223 7.59 -0.22 6.18
N HIS A 224 8.27 -0.72 7.19
CA HIS A 224 9.67 -0.45 7.43
C HIS A 224 10.37 -1.69 7.99
N GLU A 225 11.53 -2.01 7.46
CA GLU A 225 12.34 -3.13 7.96
C GLU A 225 13.45 -2.62 8.86
N MET A 226 13.51 -3.13 10.09
CA MET A 226 14.52 -2.81 11.07
C MET A 226 15.19 -4.11 11.57
N ARG A 227 16.45 -4.32 11.24
CA ARG A 227 17.26 -5.44 11.79
C ARG A 227 16.56 -6.81 11.76
N GLY A 228 15.91 -7.13 10.65
CA GLY A 228 15.16 -8.39 10.46
C GLY A 228 13.77 -8.42 11.11
N VAL A 229 13.25 -7.25 11.52
CA VAL A 229 11.88 -7.06 11.98
C VAL A 229 11.14 -6.26 10.94
N LEU A 230 10.03 -6.76 10.42
CA LEU A 230 9.11 -5.99 9.58
C LEU A 230 8.14 -5.26 10.50
N VAL A 231 8.10 -3.94 10.37
CA VAL A 231 7.15 -3.06 11.07
C VAL A 231 6.16 -2.52 10.06
N ALA A 232 4.89 -2.52 10.41
CA ALA A 232 3.86 -1.77 9.70
C ALA A 232 3.16 -0.81 10.64
N PHE A 233 2.81 0.39 10.13
CA PHE A 233 2.05 1.38 10.89
C PHE A 233 1.06 2.11 10.01
N ARG A 234 -0.02 2.57 10.61
CA ARG A 234 -1.04 3.43 9.98
C ARG A 234 -1.77 4.26 11.02
N GLN A 235 -2.54 5.23 10.55
CA GLN A 235 -3.54 5.86 11.41
C GLN A 235 -4.59 4.82 11.83
N GLN A 236 -4.87 4.74 13.12
CA GLN A 236 -5.82 3.77 13.66
C GLN A 236 -7.24 4.10 13.18
N PRO A 237 -7.92 3.20 12.49
CA PRO A 237 -9.30 3.42 12.06
C PRO A 237 -10.27 3.27 13.24
N ALA A 238 -11.39 3.99 13.17
CA ALA A 238 -12.45 3.86 14.18
C ALA A 238 -13.12 2.47 14.22
N ARG A 239 -12.99 1.70 13.13
CA ARG A 239 -13.54 0.34 13.00
C ARG A 239 -12.47 -0.59 12.44
N ARG A 240 -12.45 -1.85 12.92
CA ARG A 240 -11.51 -2.91 12.48
C ARG A 240 -10.04 -2.53 12.69
N PRO A 241 -9.59 -2.37 13.93
CA PRO A 241 -8.17 -2.25 14.23
C PRO A 241 -7.42 -3.52 13.81
N TRP A 242 -6.10 -3.43 13.72
CA TRP A 242 -5.27 -4.60 13.38
C TRP A 242 -5.34 -5.70 14.43
N SER A 243 -5.61 -5.39 15.68
CA SER A 243 -5.86 -6.40 16.73
C SER A 243 -6.93 -7.42 16.36
N GLU A 244 -7.94 -7.00 15.57
CA GLU A 244 -8.98 -7.91 15.08
C GLU A 244 -8.61 -8.56 13.74
N SER A 245 -8.09 -7.76 12.78
CA SER A 245 -7.87 -8.21 11.40
C SER A 245 -6.61 -9.06 11.21
N LEU A 246 -5.66 -8.98 12.14
CA LEU A 246 -4.39 -9.71 12.13
C LEU A 246 -4.28 -10.75 13.25
N ALA A 247 -5.37 -11.05 13.96
CA ALA A 247 -5.38 -11.94 15.14
C ALA A 247 -4.70 -13.30 14.91
N GLN A 248 -4.74 -13.82 13.69
CA GLN A 248 -4.16 -15.13 13.31
C GLN A 248 -2.74 -15.04 12.74
N ILE A 249 -2.11 -13.86 12.81
CA ILE A 249 -0.75 -13.67 12.31
C ILE A 249 0.20 -13.52 13.50
N PRO A 250 1.30 -14.30 13.57
CA PRO A 250 2.27 -14.18 14.66
C PRO A 250 3.01 -12.86 14.55
N CYS A 251 2.50 -11.84 15.24
CA CYS A 251 3.05 -10.49 15.28
C CYS A 251 2.82 -9.83 16.65
N GLY A 252 3.63 -8.83 16.97
CA GLY A 252 3.41 -7.96 18.12
C GLY A 252 2.59 -6.73 17.72
N TYR A 253 1.62 -6.35 18.54
CA TYR A 253 0.72 -5.22 18.29
C TYR A 253 0.79 -4.19 19.39
N VAL A 254 0.81 -2.92 18.99
CA VAL A 254 0.65 -1.75 19.86
C VAL A 254 -0.36 -0.80 19.21
N GLY A 255 -1.46 -0.53 19.89
CA GLY A 255 -2.50 0.40 19.45
C GLY A 255 -2.55 1.66 20.30
N ALA A 256 -3.46 2.56 19.95
CA ALA A 256 -3.73 3.81 20.66
C ALA A 256 -2.48 4.68 20.88
N ILE A 257 -1.64 4.80 19.84
CA ILE A 257 -0.39 5.56 19.89
C ILE A 257 -0.70 7.03 19.59
N ASP A 258 -0.35 7.92 20.51
CA ASP A 258 -0.57 9.36 20.33
C ASP A 258 0.47 9.99 19.40
N GLY A 259 0.00 10.44 18.22
CA GLY A 259 0.78 11.17 17.24
C GLY A 259 1.89 10.37 16.55
N LEU A 260 2.37 10.88 15.44
CA LEU A 260 3.46 10.28 14.66
C LEU A 260 4.76 10.11 15.45
N VAL A 261 5.02 11.00 16.39
CA VAL A 261 6.23 10.95 17.22
C VAL A 261 6.32 9.69 18.08
N GLY A 262 5.19 9.09 18.43
CA GLY A 262 5.10 7.85 19.23
C GLY A 262 5.44 6.58 18.46
N ILE A 263 5.36 6.61 17.12
CA ILE A 263 5.51 5.42 16.27
C ILE A 263 6.85 4.70 16.45
N PRO A 264 8.03 5.36 16.48
CA PRO A 264 9.29 4.65 16.63
C PRO A 264 9.42 3.89 17.96
N GLN A 265 8.88 4.47 19.05
CA GLN A 265 8.87 3.78 20.34
C GLN A 265 7.90 2.60 20.34
N ALA A 266 6.69 2.80 19.81
CA ALA A 266 5.70 1.73 19.66
C ALA A 266 6.21 0.57 18.79
N ALA A 267 6.95 0.88 17.74
CA ALA A 267 7.56 -0.14 16.88
C ALA A 267 8.63 -0.98 17.62
N ARG A 268 9.44 -0.36 18.47
CA ARG A 268 10.37 -1.09 19.35
C ARG A 268 9.61 -2.01 20.30
N SER A 269 8.53 -1.54 20.90
CA SER A 269 7.67 -2.34 21.77
C SER A 269 7.01 -3.50 20.99
N ALA A 270 6.43 -3.23 19.83
CA ALA A 270 5.85 -4.25 18.98
C ALA A 270 6.87 -5.29 18.54
N ALA A 271 8.13 -4.90 18.26
CA ALA A 271 9.21 -5.81 17.92
C ALA A 271 9.59 -6.74 19.07
N VAL A 272 9.51 -6.28 20.31
CA VAL A 272 9.71 -7.13 21.50
C VAL A 272 8.59 -8.15 21.61
N LEU A 273 7.33 -7.72 21.47
CA LEU A 273 6.16 -8.60 21.47
C LEU A 273 6.19 -9.62 20.33
N ALA A 274 6.64 -9.22 19.13
CA ALA A 274 6.78 -10.11 17.97
C ALA A 274 7.72 -11.30 18.23
N LYS A 275 8.76 -11.11 19.02
CA LYS A 275 9.69 -12.20 19.39
C LYS A 275 9.02 -13.24 20.27
N THR A 276 8.12 -12.81 21.17
CA THR A 276 7.32 -13.71 22.02
C THR A 276 6.29 -14.47 21.17
N ALA A 277 5.62 -13.77 20.23
CA ALA A 277 4.66 -14.36 19.30
C ALA A 277 5.28 -15.47 18.43
N SER A 278 6.48 -15.21 17.87
CA SER A 278 7.16 -16.14 16.95
C SER A 278 7.62 -17.45 17.61
N ALA A 279 7.90 -17.43 18.93
CA ALA A 279 8.47 -18.58 19.62
C ALA A 279 7.43 -19.64 19.99
N GLU A 280 6.21 -19.26 20.39
CA GLU A 280 5.22 -20.19 20.97
C GLU A 280 3.77 -19.93 20.53
N ARG A 281 3.46 -18.72 20.08
CA ARG A 281 2.10 -18.32 19.73
C ARG A 281 2.04 -18.05 18.24
N GLN A 282 1.11 -18.72 17.55
CA GLN A 282 0.86 -18.52 16.11
C GLN A 282 -0.18 -17.41 15.87
N GLU A 283 -0.22 -16.41 16.74
CA GLU A 283 -1.24 -15.36 16.75
C GLU A 283 -0.63 -14.00 17.14
N LEU A 284 -1.42 -12.95 16.97
CA LEU A 284 -1.08 -11.58 17.40
C LEU A 284 -0.96 -11.53 18.91
N VAL A 285 0.09 -10.85 19.39
CA VAL A 285 0.41 -10.69 20.81
C VAL A 285 0.39 -9.21 21.20
N THR A 286 -0.34 -8.89 22.26
CA THR A 286 -0.37 -7.57 22.88
C THR A 286 0.46 -7.56 24.17
N ILE A 287 0.61 -6.38 24.78
CA ILE A 287 1.32 -6.27 26.07
C ILE A 287 0.55 -6.99 27.19
N GLU A 288 -0.78 -6.96 27.14
CA GLU A 288 -1.64 -7.64 28.10
C GLU A 288 -1.42 -9.15 28.11
N ASP A 289 -1.09 -9.72 26.93
CA ASP A 289 -0.84 -11.16 26.75
C ASP A 289 0.57 -11.58 27.15
N ALA A 290 1.56 -10.70 27.06
CA ALA A 290 2.99 -11.04 27.18
C ALA A 290 3.80 -10.12 28.13
N TRP A 291 3.14 -9.32 28.97
CA TRP A 291 3.86 -8.36 29.81
C TRP A 291 4.87 -9.04 30.75
N MET A 292 4.57 -10.23 31.23
CA MET A 292 5.42 -10.97 32.17
C MET A 292 6.70 -11.48 31.49
N GLU A 293 6.55 -12.06 30.29
CA GLU A 293 7.68 -12.53 29.49
C GLU A 293 8.59 -11.37 29.07
N VAL A 294 7.98 -10.24 28.68
CA VAL A 294 8.72 -9.01 28.33
C VAL A 294 9.47 -8.46 29.54
N ALA A 295 8.81 -8.36 30.69
CA ALA A 295 9.44 -7.87 31.92
C ALA A 295 10.54 -8.81 32.41
N ALA A 296 10.31 -10.12 32.36
CA ALA A 296 11.32 -11.13 32.73
C ALA A 296 12.56 -11.05 31.84
N ALA A 297 12.39 -10.91 30.51
CA ALA A 297 13.50 -10.73 29.59
C ALA A 297 14.30 -9.44 29.86
N GLN A 298 13.63 -8.35 30.26
CA GLN A 298 14.31 -7.11 30.66
C GLN A 298 15.11 -7.30 31.97
N VAL A 299 14.54 -7.98 32.95
CA VAL A 299 15.26 -8.30 34.20
C VAL A 299 16.48 -9.15 33.91
N ASP A 300 16.37 -10.20 33.09
CA ASP A 300 17.50 -11.07 32.73
C ASP A 300 18.58 -10.33 31.92
N SER A 301 18.21 -9.34 31.14
CA SER A 301 19.17 -8.49 30.41
C SER A 301 20.06 -7.64 31.31
N VAL A 302 19.54 -7.23 32.47
CA VAL A 302 20.25 -6.43 33.49
C VAL A 302 20.96 -7.33 34.49
N PHE A 303 20.36 -8.45 34.82
CA PHE A 303 20.90 -9.45 35.75
C PHE A 303 20.96 -10.84 35.09
N PRO A 304 21.97 -11.09 34.24
CA PRO A 304 22.09 -12.36 33.54
C PRO A 304 22.14 -13.54 34.53
N GLY A 305 21.32 -14.55 34.27
CA GLY A 305 21.17 -15.70 35.15
C GLY A 305 20.20 -15.49 36.33
N PHE A 306 19.34 -14.48 36.24
CA PHE A 306 18.31 -14.21 37.26
C PHE A 306 17.47 -15.45 37.60
N ARG A 307 16.98 -16.20 36.61
CA ARG A 307 16.27 -17.47 36.81
C ARG A 307 17.09 -18.48 37.65
N GLN A 308 18.34 -18.66 37.29
CA GLN A 308 19.22 -19.60 37.97
C GLN A 308 19.49 -19.19 39.42
N HIS A 309 19.62 -17.88 39.65
CA HIS A 309 19.80 -17.36 41.01
C HIS A 309 18.55 -17.60 41.88
N VAL A 310 17.37 -17.33 41.36
CA VAL A 310 16.10 -17.45 42.09
C VAL A 310 15.67 -18.92 42.25
N LEU A 311 15.84 -19.73 41.20
CA LEU A 311 15.34 -21.11 41.15
C LEU A 311 16.46 -22.17 41.13
N SER A 312 17.60 -21.86 41.72
CA SER A 312 18.82 -22.70 41.63
C SER A 312 18.59 -24.15 42.05
N ARG A 313 17.86 -24.39 43.14
CA ARG A 313 17.56 -25.72 43.67
C ARG A 313 16.45 -26.43 42.88
N LEU A 314 15.57 -25.70 42.26
CA LEU A 314 14.53 -26.30 41.39
C LEU A 314 15.17 -27.03 40.19
N GLY A 315 16.32 -26.56 39.72
CA GLY A 315 17.13 -27.20 38.67
C GLY A 315 17.67 -28.59 39.05
N THR A 316 17.72 -28.91 40.33
CA THR A 316 18.16 -30.26 40.81
C THR A 316 17.05 -31.31 40.76
N CYS A 317 15.81 -30.89 40.53
CA CYS A 317 14.66 -31.81 40.40
C CYS A 317 14.66 -32.54 39.04
N PRO A 318 14.17 -33.79 39.02
CA PRO A 318 13.86 -34.46 37.77
C PRO A 318 12.96 -33.59 36.87
N PRO A 319 13.16 -33.55 35.56
CA PRO A 319 12.41 -32.65 34.67
C PRO A 319 10.88 -32.77 34.78
N ARG A 320 10.35 -33.97 34.96
CA ARG A 320 8.91 -34.21 35.11
C ARG A 320 8.34 -33.62 36.40
N ASP A 321 9.09 -33.69 37.49
CA ASP A 321 8.64 -33.18 38.78
C ASP A 321 8.73 -31.66 38.79
N ARG A 322 9.80 -31.10 38.24
CA ARG A 322 9.96 -29.66 38.03
C ARG A 322 8.79 -29.10 37.21
N GLN A 323 8.47 -29.70 36.08
CA GLN A 323 7.35 -29.24 35.25
C GLN A 323 6.01 -29.25 36.02
N ARG A 324 5.75 -30.26 36.83
CA ARG A 324 4.52 -30.33 37.67
C ARG A 324 4.48 -29.23 38.75
N LEU A 325 5.63 -28.85 39.29
CA LEU A 325 5.73 -27.78 40.25
C LEU A 325 5.52 -26.42 39.61
N GLU A 326 6.16 -26.19 38.47
CA GLU A 326 5.97 -24.96 37.67
C GLU A 326 4.51 -24.82 37.22
N GLU A 327 3.87 -25.86 36.73
CA GLU A 327 2.46 -25.88 36.31
C GLU A 327 1.50 -25.52 37.47
N VAL A 328 1.71 -26.07 38.65
CA VAL A 328 0.90 -25.72 39.85
C VAL A 328 1.05 -24.26 40.21
N VAL A 329 2.26 -23.71 40.19
CA VAL A 329 2.49 -22.28 40.49
C VAL A 329 1.77 -21.38 39.48
N HIS A 330 1.87 -21.68 38.17
CA HIS A 330 1.15 -20.91 37.14
C HIS A 330 -0.38 -20.93 37.38
N HIS A 331 -0.97 -22.12 37.54
CA HIS A 331 -2.41 -22.21 37.74
C HIS A 331 -2.86 -21.61 39.05
N TYR A 332 -2.05 -21.68 40.10
CA TYR A 332 -2.37 -21.01 41.36
C TYR A 332 -2.30 -19.48 41.23
N ALA A 333 -1.33 -18.96 40.46
CA ALA A 333 -1.25 -17.53 40.18
C ALA A 333 -2.48 -17.00 39.41
N GLU A 334 -3.00 -17.78 38.46
CA GLU A 334 -4.19 -17.43 37.67
C GLU A 334 -5.48 -17.47 38.49
N THR A 335 -5.62 -18.42 39.43
CA THR A 335 -6.86 -18.66 40.13
C THR A 335 -6.92 -18.01 41.54
N GLY A 336 -5.76 -17.81 42.17
CA GLY A 336 -5.66 -17.38 43.54
C GLY A 336 -6.28 -18.36 44.59
N SER A 337 -6.64 -19.60 44.14
CA SER A 337 -7.46 -20.54 44.92
C SER A 337 -6.94 -21.96 44.74
N ILE A 338 -6.63 -22.61 45.89
CA ILE A 338 -6.22 -24.03 45.90
C ILE A 338 -7.31 -24.93 45.32
N LYS A 339 -8.59 -24.62 45.60
CA LYS A 339 -9.73 -25.39 45.11
C LYS A 339 -9.84 -25.32 43.61
N ASP A 340 -9.74 -24.12 43.04
CA ASP A 340 -9.91 -23.93 41.59
C ASP A 340 -8.68 -24.41 40.80
N THR A 341 -7.49 -24.26 41.38
CA THR A 341 -6.26 -24.89 40.86
C THR A 341 -6.38 -26.41 40.80
N ALA A 342 -6.90 -27.01 41.90
CA ALA A 342 -7.11 -28.47 41.90
C ALA A 342 -8.12 -28.94 40.87
N ALA A 343 -9.20 -28.19 40.65
CA ALA A 343 -10.17 -28.47 39.59
C ALA A 343 -9.54 -28.38 38.19
N ARG A 344 -8.75 -27.34 37.90
CA ARG A 344 -8.05 -27.18 36.61
C ARG A 344 -7.03 -28.27 36.34
N LEU A 345 -6.30 -28.70 37.37
CA LEU A 345 -5.27 -29.75 37.26
C LEU A 345 -5.82 -31.17 37.40
N TYR A 346 -7.14 -31.32 37.52
CA TYR A 346 -7.82 -32.63 37.73
C TYR A 346 -7.20 -33.45 38.85
N CYS A 347 -6.85 -32.79 39.98
CA CYS A 347 -6.23 -33.43 41.13
C CYS A 347 -6.91 -33.05 42.48
N HIS A 348 -6.57 -33.75 43.54
CA HIS A 348 -7.09 -33.42 44.84
C HIS A 348 -6.41 -32.18 45.44
N ARG A 349 -7.15 -31.34 46.21
CA ARG A 349 -6.63 -30.14 46.85
C ARG A 349 -5.33 -30.38 47.64
N ASN A 350 -5.20 -31.50 48.31
CA ASN A 350 -4.01 -31.86 49.07
C ASN A 350 -2.77 -32.03 48.13
N THR A 351 -2.96 -32.46 46.90
CA THR A 351 -1.91 -32.57 45.91
C THR A 351 -1.38 -31.18 45.55
N VAL A 352 -2.28 -30.19 45.38
CA VAL A 352 -1.89 -28.79 45.13
C VAL A 352 -1.08 -28.26 46.32
N ILE A 353 -1.59 -28.40 47.54
CA ILE A 353 -0.91 -27.94 48.76
C ILE A 353 0.49 -28.57 48.89
N ASN A 354 0.61 -29.87 48.67
CA ASN A 354 1.90 -30.55 48.74
C ASN A 354 2.88 -30.08 47.68
N ARG A 355 2.40 -29.86 46.45
CA ARG A 355 3.24 -29.35 45.36
C ARG A 355 3.70 -27.90 45.61
N LEU A 356 2.84 -27.01 46.08
CA LEU A 356 3.22 -25.63 46.46
C LEU A 356 4.24 -25.62 47.61
N ARG A 357 4.08 -26.53 48.58
CA ARG A 357 5.07 -26.71 49.68
C ARG A 357 6.39 -27.21 49.16
N SER A 358 6.41 -28.22 48.27
CA SER A 358 7.62 -28.70 47.64
C SER A 358 8.32 -27.63 46.79
N PHE A 359 7.54 -26.78 46.11
CA PHE A 359 8.11 -25.62 45.41
C PHE A 359 8.78 -24.64 46.37
N GLN A 360 8.15 -24.34 47.50
CA GLN A 360 8.70 -23.49 48.55
C GLN A 360 9.99 -24.08 49.14
N GLU A 361 10.00 -25.39 49.46
CA GLU A 361 11.19 -26.07 49.99
C GLU A 361 12.40 -26.02 49.05
N LEU A 362 12.15 -26.08 47.70
CA LEU A 362 13.15 -26.05 46.69
C LEU A 362 13.59 -24.66 46.24
N SER A 363 12.68 -23.71 46.16
CA SER A 363 12.96 -22.35 45.72
C SER A 363 13.25 -21.38 46.85
N GLY A 364 12.72 -21.66 48.03
CA GLY A 364 12.72 -20.74 49.19
C GLY A 364 11.59 -19.70 49.10
N LEU A 365 10.72 -19.77 48.07
CA LEU A 365 9.66 -18.80 47.85
C LEU A 365 8.29 -19.37 48.25
N ASP A 366 7.60 -18.68 49.15
CA ASP A 366 6.23 -19.00 49.51
C ASP A 366 5.27 -18.28 48.56
N VAL A 367 4.80 -19.00 47.53
CA VAL A 367 3.92 -18.43 46.48
C VAL A 367 2.53 -18.03 47.02
N THR A 368 2.22 -18.25 48.30
CA THR A 368 1.03 -17.67 48.93
C THR A 368 1.25 -16.21 49.37
N ILE A 369 2.51 -15.76 49.39
CA ILE A 369 2.90 -14.38 49.65
C ILE A 369 3.03 -13.65 48.28
N PRO A 370 2.33 -12.53 48.07
CA PRO A 370 2.30 -11.85 46.78
C PRO A 370 3.70 -11.49 46.19
N ASN A 371 4.63 -11.04 47.06
CA ASN A 371 5.98 -10.71 46.63
C ASN A 371 6.76 -11.94 46.11
N ASP A 372 6.66 -13.05 46.83
CA ASP A 372 7.34 -14.30 46.47
C ASP A 372 6.70 -14.94 45.22
N MET A 373 5.36 -14.82 45.08
CA MET A 373 4.65 -15.22 43.90
C MET A 373 5.15 -14.43 42.64
N ALA A 374 5.23 -13.10 42.77
CA ALA A 374 5.74 -12.26 41.69
C ALA A 374 7.17 -12.68 41.28
N LEU A 375 8.06 -12.85 42.28
CA LEU A 375 9.45 -13.27 42.05
C LEU A 375 9.52 -14.65 41.39
N ALA A 376 8.69 -15.60 41.79
CA ALA A 376 8.60 -16.92 41.20
C ALA A 376 8.14 -16.86 39.75
N LEU A 377 7.07 -16.11 39.47
CA LEU A 377 6.54 -15.97 38.08
C LEU A 377 7.53 -15.30 37.14
N PHE A 378 8.21 -14.23 37.58
CA PHE A 378 9.27 -13.61 36.78
C PHE A 378 10.40 -14.58 36.48
N ALA A 379 10.87 -15.33 37.49
CA ALA A 379 11.95 -16.31 37.28
C ALA A 379 11.51 -17.48 36.39
N LEU A 380 10.25 -17.89 36.42
CA LEU A 380 9.69 -18.92 35.56
C LEU A 380 9.46 -18.45 34.13
N ALA A 381 9.20 -17.14 33.92
CA ALA A 381 9.02 -16.55 32.59
C ALA A 381 10.34 -16.33 31.84
N VAL A 382 11.50 -16.27 32.51
CA VAL A 382 12.82 -16.25 31.88
C VAL A 382 13.12 -17.64 31.29
N ARG A 383 13.41 -17.71 30.01
CA ARG A 383 13.69 -18.93 29.26
C ARG A 383 15.17 -19.14 29.02
#